data_754a8e239956f009fabf56f246bb7e44
#
_entry.id   754a8e239956f009fabf56f246bb7e44
#
_cell.length_a   1.000
_cell.length_b   1.000
_cell.length_c   1.000
_cell.angle_alpha   90.00
_cell.angle_beta   90.00
_cell.angle_gamma   90.00
#
_symmetry.space_group_name_H-M   'P 1'
#
loop_
_entity.id
_entity.type
_entity.pdbx_description
1 polymer ?
#
loop_
_entity_poly.entity_id
_entity_poly.type
_entity_poly.pdbx_seq_one_letter_code
_entity_poly.pdbx_strand_id
1 'polypeptide(L)'
;ALVNTENCEGYMGKGIAYQFKLKFPNNNKDYVKACKNGTLRPGKLHVYKESEKIIINFPTKDKWREKSRMEYIEEGLDALVLLIKELNIKSIAIPPLGSGNGGLIWNDVKQVLAKKLEDTAKQVAIYIYEPSRNFATTPTQEPKLSTSALVLMELKGHLKKFNSLRLQKAAYFMDLFSSKKYFRFV
;
A
#
# COMPACT_ATOMS: atom_id res chain seq x y z
N ALA A 1 1.40 -13.31 12.74
CA ALA A 1 2.16 -12.70 11.63
C ALA A 1 1.33 -11.63 10.93
N LEU A 2 2.00 -10.71 10.26
CA LEU A 2 1.38 -9.65 9.46
C LEU A 2 1.95 -9.70 8.04
N VAL A 3 1.07 -9.74 7.04
CA VAL A 3 1.47 -9.67 5.64
C VAL A 3 1.45 -8.22 5.17
N ASN A 4 2.52 -7.79 4.52
CA ASN A 4 2.68 -6.49 3.90
C ASN A 4 2.82 -6.65 2.38
N THR A 5 2.07 -5.92 1.58
CA THR A 5 2.10 -6.01 0.11
C THR A 5 3.15 -5.09 -0.48
N GLU A 6 4.07 -5.66 -1.29
CA GLU A 6 5.25 -4.94 -1.73
C GLU A 6 5.54 -5.10 -3.23
N ASN A 7 6.58 -4.38 -3.66
CA ASN A 7 7.28 -4.52 -4.94
C ASN A 7 8.70 -5.07 -4.70
N CYS A 8 9.46 -5.32 -5.77
CA CYS A 8 10.83 -5.81 -5.66
C CYS A 8 11.92 -4.73 -5.83
N GLU A 9 11.53 -3.45 -5.85
CA GLU A 9 12.46 -2.32 -6.02
C GLU A 9 12.78 -1.55 -4.72
N GLY A 10 12.17 -1.94 -3.59
CA GLY A 10 12.46 -1.32 -2.30
C GLY A 10 11.62 -0.08 -1.95
N TYR A 11 10.48 0.15 -2.63
CA TYR A 11 9.65 1.34 -2.43
C TYR A 11 8.39 1.06 -1.61
N MET A 12 8.39 1.45 -0.35
CA MET A 12 7.21 1.50 0.52
C MET A 12 6.61 2.93 0.53
N GLY A 13 6.01 3.35 -0.59
CA GLY A 13 5.62 4.75 -0.80
C GLY A 13 4.16 5.08 -0.58
N LYS A 14 3.24 4.11 -0.62
CA LYS A 14 1.78 4.33 -0.56
C LYS A 14 1.06 3.18 0.14
N GLY A 15 -0.19 3.45 0.55
CA GLY A 15 -1.11 2.45 1.09
C GLY A 15 -0.57 1.76 2.33
N ILE A 16 -0.82 0.44 2.44
CA ILE A 16 -0.41 -0.35 3.58
C ILE A 16 1.12 -0.41 3.73
N ALA A 17 1.85 -0.50 2.61
CA ALA A 17 3.31 -0.50 2.60
C ALA A 17 3.91 0.72 3.34
N TYR A 18 3.36 1.91 3.07
CA TYR A 18 3.79 3.12 3.76
C TYR A 18 3.52 3.06 5.27
N GLN A 19 2.37 2.51 5.69
CA GLN A 19 2.06 2.32 7.11
C GLN A 19 3.06 1.34 7.78
N PHE A 20 3.41 0.26 7.10
CA PHE A 20 4.44 -0.67 7.58
C PHE A 20 5.81 0.00 7.69
N LYS A 21 6.20 0.83 6.73
CA LYS A 21 7.45 1.61 6.80
C LYS A 21 7.51 2.49 8.03
N LEU A 22 6.41 3.16 8.38
CA LEU A 22 6.35 4.02 9.57
C LEU A 22 6.37 3.21 10.86
N LYS A 23 5.62 2.11 10.90
CA LYS A 23 5.45 1.30 12.11
C LYS A 23 6.64 0.37 12.36
N PHE A 24 7.28 -0.13 11.30
CA PHE A 24 8.35 -1.11 11.33
C PHE A 24 9.57 -0.62 10.49
N PRO A 25 10.30 0.38 10.98
CA PRO A 25 11.38 1.01 10.20
C PRO A 25 12.56 0.09 9.94
N ASN A 26 12.83 -0.88 10.82
CA ASN A 26 13.92 -1.83 10.62
C ASN A 26 13.55 -2.89 9.56
N ASN A 27 12.30 -3.37 9.57
CA ASN A 27 11.78 -4.18 8.48
C ASN A 27 11.94 -3.48 7.12
N ASN A 28 11.60 -2.18 7.04
CA ASN A 28 11.78 -1.42 5.79
C ASN A 28 13.25 -1.36 5.35
N LYS A 29 14.19 -1.16 6.26
CA LYS A 29 15.64 -1.12 5.94
C LYS A 29 16.12 -2.47 5.39
N ASP A 30 15.67 -3.57 6.01
CA ASP A 30 16.07 -4.93 5.61
C ASP A 30 15.43 -5.33 4.29
N TYR A 31 14.14 -5.04 4.10
CA TYR A 31 13.44 -5.19 2.83
C TYR A 31 14.16 -4.48 1.67
N VAL A 32 14.59 -3.22 1.86
CA VAL A 32 15.35 -2.48 0.84
C VAL A 32 16.67 -3.17 0.50
N LYS A 33 17.36 -3.76 1.48
CA LYS A 33 18.57 -4.56 1.23
C LYS A 33 18.25 -5.81 0.42
N ALA A 34 17.18 -6.54 0.78
CA ALA A 34 16.74 -7.72 0.05
C ALA A 34 16.42 -7.43 -1.41
N CYS A 35 15.76 -6.28 -1.69
CA CYS A 35 15.52 -5.82 -3.05
C CYS A 35 16.82 -5.54 -3.81
N LYS A 36 17.74 -4.78 -3.19
CA LYS A 36 19.03 -4.43 -3.83
C LYS A 36 19.90 -5.63 -4.14
N ASN A 37 19.84 -6.65 -3.29
CA ASN A 37 20.60 -7.89 -3.48
C ASN A 37 19.91 -8.89 -4.41
N GLY A 38 18.74 -8.55 -4.97
CA GLY A 38 17.97 -9.43 -5.86
C GLY A 38 17.42 -10.69 -5.18
N THR A 39 17.42 -10.74 -3.84
CA THR A 39 16.90 -11.91 -3.10
C THR A 39 15.38 -11.90 -3.04
N LEU A 40 14.74 -10.74 -3.10
CA LEU A 40 13.30 -10.58 -3.15
C LEU A 40 12.83 -10.48 -4.60
N ARG A 41 11.89 -11.34 -4.97
CA ARG A 41 11.25 -11.38 -6.29
C ARG A 41 9.83 -11.95 -6.16
N PRO A 42 8.95 -11.79 -7.15
CA PRO A 42 7.64 -12.47 -7.12
C PRO A 42 7.79 -13.97 -6.83
N GLY A 43 6.88 -14.52 -6.05
CA GLY A 43 6.96 -15.90 -5.56
C GLY A 43 7.94 -16.15 -4.40
N LYS A 44 8.82 -15.19 -4.06
CA LYS A 44 9.67 -15.25 -2.86
C LYS A 44 9.24 -14.23 -1.83
N LEU A 45 9.08 -14.68 -0.60
CA LEU A 45 8.70 -13.84 0.52
C LEU A 45 9.94 -13.38 1.30
N HIS A 46 9.87 -12.17 1.85
CA HIS A 46 10.88 -11.67 2.77
C HIS A 46 10.30 -11.58 4.18
N VAL A 47 10.99 -12.18 5.14
CA VAL A 47 10.52 -12.25 6.53
C VAL A 47 11.42 -11.42 7.43
N TYR A 48 10.82 -10.61 8.26
CA TYR A 48 11.51 -9.83 9.27
C TYR A 48 10.76 -9.86 10.60
N LYS A 49 11.48 -9.90 11.70
CA LYS A 49 10.88 -9.87 13.03
C LYS A 49 11.17 -8.54 13.70
N GLU A 50 10.13 -7.79 14.03
CA GLU A 50 10.23 -6.49 14.68
C GLU A 50 9.06 -6.31 15.67
N SER A 51 9.34 -5.77 16.87
CA SER A 51 8.34 -5.49 17.91
C SER A 51 7.42 -6.71 18.19
N GLU A 52 8.02 -7.87 18.41
CA GLU A 52 7.32 -9.15 18.67
C GLU A 52 6.38 -9.61 17.53
N LYS A 53 6.47 -8.99 16.36
CA LYS A 53 5.68 -9.35 15.18
C LYS A 53 6.56 -9.99 14.10
N ILE A 54 6.04 -11.05 13.51
CA ILE A 54 6.59 -11.60 12.27
C ILE A 54 5.95 -10.82 11.13
N ILE A 55 6.76 -10.11 10.34
CA ILE A 55 6.33 -9.34 9.19
C ILE A 55 6.74 -10.11 7.94
N ILE A 56 5.80 -10.33 7.05
CA ILE A 56 6.01 -11.05 5.80
C ILE A 56 5.77 -10.06 4.66
N ASN A 57 6.84 -9.59 4.04
CA ASN A 57 6.78 -8.75 2.85
C ASN A 57 6.49 -9.66 1.65
N PHE A 58 5.33 -9.43 1.04
CA PHE A 58 4.76 -10.23 -0.02
C PHE A 58 4.78 -9.44 -1.33
N PRO A 59 5.69 -9.75 -2.28
CA PRO A 59 5.75 -9.07 -3.56
C PRO A 59 4.51 -9.36 -4.42
N THR A 60 3.67 -8.35 -4.61
CA THR A 60 2.53 -8.40 -5.53
C THR A 60 2.86 -7.78 -6.87
N LYS A 61 4.03 -7.16 -6.97
CA LYS A 61 4.58 -6.48 -8.16
C LYS A 61 6.07 -6.75 -8.25
N ASP A 62 6.59 -6.81 -9.45
CA ASP A 62 8.04 -6.73 -9.66
C ASP A 62 8.50 -5.27 -9.55
N LYS A 63 7.99 -4.39 -10.39
CA LYS A 63 8.30 -2.95 -10.35
C LYS A 63 7.15 -2.14 -9.75
N TRP A 64 7.50 -1.11 -9.00
CA TRP A 64 6.51 -0.32 -8.25
C TRP A 64 5.47 0.40 -9.14
N ARG A 65 5.83 0.74 -10.39
CA ARG A 65 4.94 1.37 -11.37
C ARG A 65 4.05 0.40 -12.12
N GLU A 66 4.36 -0.88 -12.10
CA GLU A 66 3.59 -1.91 -12.79
C GLU A 66 2.31 -2.26 -12.02
N LYS A 67 1.40 -2.92 -12.72
CA LYS A 67 0.23 -3.56 -12.09
C LYS A 67 0.64 -4.86 -11.41
N SER A 68 -0.12 -5.27 -10.41
CA SER A 68 0.00 -6.60 -9.83
C SER A 68 -0.45 -7.66 -10.84
N ARG A 69 0.09 -8.87 -10.72
CA ARG A 69 -0.27 -10.03 -11.55
C ARG A 69 -0.79 -11.15 -10.67
N MET A 70 -1.78 -11.89 -11.17
CA MET A 70 -2.37 -12.99 -10.41
C MET A 70 -1.36 -14.11 -10.16
N GLU A 71 -0.49 -14.37 -11.12
CA GLU A 71 0.58 -15.37 -10.99
C GLU A 71 1.49 -15.08 -9.78
N TYR A 72 1.78 -13.79 -9.51
CA TYR A 72 2.60 -13.40 -8.34
C TYR A 72 1.87 -13.66 -7.02
N ILE A 73 0.53 -13.53 -7.05
CA ILE A 73 -0.30 -13.85 -5.89
C ILE A 73 -0.31 -15.37 -5.63
N GLU A 74 -0.49 -16.15 -6.68
CA GLU A 74 -0.56 -17.62 -6.58
C GLU A 74 0.78 -18.21 -6.10
N GLU A 75 1.89 -17.82 -6.72
CA GLU A 75 3.24 -18.25 -6.33
C GLU A 75 3.58 -17.80 -4.89
N GLY A 76 3.26 -16.55 -4.57
CA GLY A 76 3.49 -16.00 -3.23
C GLY A 76 2.66 -16.70 -2.16
N LEU A 77 1.43 -17.14 -2.46
CA LEU A 77 0.59 -17.91 -1.54
C LEU A 77 1.12 -19.32 -1.32
N ASP A 78 1.65 -19.97 -2.37
CA ASP A 78 2.31 -21.28 -2.22
C ASP A 78 3.51 -21.16 -1.27
N ALA A 79 4.33 -20.12 -1.44
CA ALA A 79 5.44 -19.84 -0.55
C ALA A 79 4.96 -19.49 0.89
N LEU A 80 3.83 -18.77 1.02
CA LEU A 80 3.26 -18.40 2.30
C LEU A 80 2.79 -19.61 3.11
N VAL A 81 2.15 -20.58 2.46
CA VAL A 81 1.70 -21.83 3.10
C VAL A 81 2.89 -22.60 3.69
N LEU A 82 3.99 -22.69 2.95
CA LEU A 82 5.22 -23.34 3.42
C LEU A 82 5.82 -22.57 4.61
N LEU A 83 5.90 -21.26 4.51
CA LEU A 83 6.44 -20.38 5.53
C LEU A 83 5.63 -20.41 6.83
N ILE A 84 4.31 -20.49 6.75
CA ILE A 84 3.42 -20.62 7.91
C ILE A 84 3.75 -21.89 8.71
N LYS A 85 4.00 -23.00 8.03
CA LYS A 85 4.38 -24.27 8.65
C LYS A 85 5.79 -24.21 9.24
N GLU A 86 6.75 -23.71 8.49
CA GLU A 86 8.16 -23.58 8.89
C GLU A 86 8.31 -22.74 10.16
N LEU A 87 7.66 -21.58 10.21
CA LEU A 87 7.72 -20.65 11.33
C LEU A 87 6.69 -20.95 12.45
N ASN A 88 5.92 -22.03 12.32
CA ASN A 88 4.88 -22.42 13.27
C ASN A 88 3.90 -21.26 13.61
N ILE A 89 3.49 -20.51 12.59
CA ILE A 89 2.60 -19.35 12.72
C ILE A 89 1.21 -19.81 13.17
N LYS A 90 0.70 -19.25 14.25
CA LYS A 90 -0.63 -19.60 14.81
C LYS A 90 -1.73 -18.66 14.34
N SER A 91 -1.36 -17.43 13.99
CA SER A 91 -2.30 -16.44 13.44
C SER A 91 -1.63 -15.53 12.45
N ILE A 92 -2.35 -15.16 11.40
CA ILE A 92 -1.84 -14.30 10.33
C ILE A 92 -2.92 -13.34 9.82
N ALA A 93 -2.54 -12.09 9.61
CA ALA A 93 -3.37 -11.07 8.99
C ALA A 93 -2.89 -10.80 7.56
N ILE A 94 -3.80 -10.94 6.61
CA ILE A 94 -3.52 -10.81 5.17
C ILE A 94 -4.35 -9.66 4.61
N PRO A 95 -3.73 -8.62 4.04
CA PRO A 95 -4.41 -7.52 3.38
C PRO A 95 -4.95 -7.94 2.00
N PRO A 96 -5.76 -7.11 1.31
CA PRO A 96 -6.25 -7.40 -0.04
C PRO A 96 -5.10 -7.37 -1.06
N LEU A 97 -4.42 -8.51 -1.22
CA LEU A 97 -3.24 -8.69 -2.05
C LEU A 97 -3.47 -8.19 -3.47
N GLY A 98 -2.65 -7.23 -3.92
CA GLY A 98 -2.68 -6.70 -5.28
C GLY A 98 -3.96 -5.94 -5.69
N SER A 99 -4.99 -5.86 -4.84
CA SER A 99 -6.31 -5.31 -5.23
C SER A 99 -6.47 -3.81 -4.99
N GLY A 100 -5.55 -3.17 -4.28
CA GLY A 100 -5.52 -1.71 -4.13
C GLY A 100 -4.80 -1.03 -5.28
N ASN A 101 -3.63 -0.47 -5.01
CA ASN A 101 -2.76 0.15 -6.03
C ASN A 101 -2.23 -0.85 -7.09
N GLY A 102 -2.48 -2.15 -6.91
CA GLY A 102 -2.11 -3.20 -7.85
C GLY A 102 -3.09 -3.41 -8.99
N GLY A 103 -4.36 -3.07 -8.78
CA GLY A 103 -5.41 -3.09 -9.79
C GLY A 103 -6.01 -4.46 -10.10
N LEU A 104 -5.72 -5.50 -9.28
CA LEU A 104 -6.40 -6.79 -9.39
C LEU A 104 -7.83 -6.70 -8.88
N ILE A 105 -8.72 -7.49 -9.49
CA ILE A 105 -10.11 -7.61 -9.06
C ILE A 105 -10.15 -8.41 -7.75
N TRP A 106 -10.71 -7.81 -6.70
CA TRP A 106 -10.71 -8.43 -5.37
C TRP A 106 -11.40 -9.80 -5.32
N ASN A 107 -12.53 -9.96 -6.01
CA ASN A 107 -13.25 -11.23 -6.02
C ASN A 107 -12.40 -12.38 -6.56
N ASP A 108 -11.57 -12.14 -7.58
CA ASP A 108 -10.69 -13.16 -8.15
C ASP A 108 -9.56 -13.50 -7.16
N VAL A 109 -8.95 -12.48 -6.55
CA VAL A 109 -7.92 -12.67 -5.52
C VAL A 109 -8.49 -13.40 -4.30
N LYS A 110 -9.71 -13.08 -3.88
CA LYS A 110 -10.40 -13.74 -2.76
C LYS A 110 -10.62 -15.22 -3.00
N GLN A 111 -11.00 -15.61 -4.23
CA GLN A 111 -11.18 -17.03 -4.60
C GLN A 111 -9.85 -17.79 -4.53
N VAL A 112 -8.77 -17.19 -5.04
CA VAL A 112 -7.43 -17.79 -4.96
C VAL A 112 -6.95 -17.93 -3.52
N LEU A 113 -7.14 -16.90 -2.68
CA LEU A 113 -6.85 -16.94 -1.25
C LEU A 113 -7.61 -18.09 -0.56
N ALA A 114 -8.93 -18.18 -0.78
CA ALA A 114 -9.76 -19.22 -0.17
C ALA A 114 -9.27 -20.61 -0.54
N LYS A 115 -9.01 -20.85 -1.83
CA LYS A 115 -8.54 -22.16 -2.34
C LYS A 115 -7.16 -22.54 -1.79
N LYS A 116 -6.20 -21.61 -1.83
CA LYS A 116 -4.80 -21.87 -1.43
C LYS A 116 -4.63 -22.02 0.08
N LEU A 117 -5.46 -21.37 0.87
CA LEU A 117 -5.35 -21.35 2.34
C LEU A 117 -6.33 -22.27 3.05
N GLU A 118 -7.19 -23.00 2.33
CA GLU A 118 -8.25 -23.85 2.89
C GLU A 118 -7.72 -24.83 3.95
N ASP A 119 -6.70 -25.59 3.62
CA ASP A 119 -6.11 -26.57 4.55
C ASP A 119 -5.34 -25.91 5.69
N THR A 120 -4.68 -24.77 5.41
CA THR A 120 -3.96 -24.01 6.43
C THR A 120 -4.92 -23.41 7.44
N ALA A 121 -6.11 -22.99 7.03
CA ALA A 121 -7.13 -22.40 7.89
C ALA A 121 -7.70 -23.40 8.93
N LYS A 122 -7.49 -24.70 8.75
CA LYS A 122 -7.88 -25.75 9.74
C LYS A 122 -7.02 -25.69 11.01
N GLN A 123 -5.81 -25.12 10.93
CA GLN A 123 -4.82 -25.13 12.01
C GLN A 123 -4.34 -23.73 12.41
N VAL A 124 -4.59 -22.72 11.58
CA VAL A 124 -4.08 -21.36 11.74
C VAL A 124 -5.25 -20.37 11.66
N ALA A 125 -5.31 -19.42 12.60
CA ALA A 125 -6.27 -18.33 12.53
C ALA A 125 -5.87 -17.34 11.43
N ILE A 126 -6.60 -17.33 10.31
CA ILE A 126 -6.32 -16.46 9.15
C ILE A 126 -7.34 -15.33 9.11
N TYR A 127 -6.86 -14.09 9.18
CA TYR A 127 -7.68 -12.87 9.10
C TYR A 127 -7.44 -12.22 7.73
N ILE A 128 -8.41 -12.31 6.84
CA ILE A 128 -8.36 -11.69 5.50
C ILE A 128 -9.08 -10.35 5.57
N TYR A 129 -8.38 -9.27 5.26
CA TYR A 129 -8.96 -7.94 5.18
C TYR A 129 -9.42 -7.66 3.75
N GLU A 130 -10.65 -7.22 3.61
CA GLU A 130 -11.20 -6.83 2.32
C GLU A 130 -10.90 -5.37 2.00
N PRO A 131 -10.86 -4.98 0.71
CA PRO A 131 -10.76 -3.58 0.33
C PRO A 131 -11.95 -2.81 0.93
N SER A 132 -11.69 -1.78 1.71
CA SER A 132 -12.75 -0.93 2.23
C SER A 132 -13.43 -0.18 1.08
N ARG A 133 -14.73 -0.36 0.92
CA ARG A 133 -15.59 0.57 0.19
C ARG A 133 -15.76 1.79 1.09
N ASN A 134 -15.00 2.84 0.85
CA ASN A 134 -15.12 4.13 1.56
C ASN A 134 -14.87 4.08 3.07
N PHE A 135 -13.62 3.97 3.52
CA PHE A 135 -13.24 4.70 4.71
C PHE A 135 -12.94 6.16 4.31
N ALA A 136 -13.98 6.97 4.17
CA ALA A 136 -13.85 8.33 4.60
C ALA A 136 -13.58 8.23 6.11
N THR A 137 -12.33 8.29 6.52
CA THR A 137 -11.99 8.60 7.90
C THR A 137 -12.66 9.93 8.16
N THR A 138 -13.76 9.93 8.90
CA THR A 138 -14.31 11.17 9.44
C THR A 138 -13.16 11.77 10.23
N PRO A 139 -12.64 12.95 9.85
CA PRO A 139 -11.54 13.55 10.56
C PRO A 139 -11.97 13.68 12.01
N THR A 140 -11.21 13.12 12.94
CA THR A 140 -11.48 13.25 14.38
C THR A 140 -11.32 14.70 14.88
N GLN A 141 -10.76 15.56 14.04
CA GLN A 141 -10.69 17.02 14.23
C GLN A 141 -10.93 17.69 12.88
N GLU A 142 -11.65 18.79 12.89
CA GLU A 142 -11.77 19.64 11.71
C GLU A 142 -10.37 20.03 11.21
N PRO A 143 -10.08 19.83 9.93
CA PRO A 143 -8.77 20.22 9.39
C PRO A 143 -8.59 21.73 9.57
N LYS A 144 -7.47 22.14 10.18
CA LYS A 144 -7.10 23.56 10.20
C LYS A 144 -6.86 24.01 8.76
N LEU A 145 -7.79 24.79 8.22
CA LEU A 145 -7.68 25.34 6.88
C LEU A 145 -6.60 26.43 6.89
N SER A 146 -5.52 26.20 6.16
CA SER A 146 -4.54 27.25 5.87
C SER A 146 -5.11 28.24 4.85
N THR A 147 -4.57 29.46 4.81
CA THR A 147 -4.93 30.45 3.77
C THR A 147 -4.75 29.87 2.36
N SER A 148 -3.68 29.10 2.13
CA SER A 148 -3.43 28.41 0.86
C SER A 148 -4.55 27.39 0.52
N ALA A 149 -5.05 26.65 1.51
CA ALA A 149 -6.15 25.71 1.30
C ALA A 149 -7.47 26.43 0.92
N LEU A 150 -7.80 27.51 1.61
CA LEU A 150 -8.98 28.33 1.29
C LEU A 150 -8.90 28.90 -0.14
N VAL A 151 -7.73 29.42 -0.51
CA VAL A 151 -7.49 29.93 -1.87
C VAL A 151 -7.62 28.82 -2.93
N LEU A 152 -7.12 27.60 -2.67
CA LEU A 152 -7.31 26.47 -3.57
C LEU A 152 -8.77 26.04 -3.71
N MET A 153 -9.54 26.10 -2.63
CA MET A 153 -10.99 25.79 -2.65
C MET A 153 -11.75 26.82 -3.50
N GLU A 154 -11.42 28.09 -3.37
CA GLU A 154 -12.00 29.17 -4.18
C GLU A 154 -11.64 28.99 -5.66
N LEU A 155 -10.36 28.81 -5.98
CA LEU A 155 -9.91 28.55 -7.33
C LEU A 155 -10.62 27.35 -7.97
N LYS A 156 -10.81 26.27 -7.19
CA LYS A 156 -11.53 25.07 -7.65
C LYS A 156 -12.97 25.41 -8.04
N GLY A 157 -13.65 26.28 -7.28
CA GLY A 157 -15.03 26.72 -7.58
C GLY A 157 -15.16 27.43 -8.92
N HIS A 158 -14.14 28.16 -9.34
CA HIS A 158 -14.12 28.88 -10.61
C HIS A 158 -13.68 28.04 -11.81
N LEU A 159 -13.20 26.81 -11.64
CA LEU A 159 -12.79 25.94 -12.73
C LEU A 159 -14.00 25.22 -13.37
N LYS A 160 -14.35 25.55 -14.63
CA LYS A 160 -15.43 24.90 -15.39
C LYS A 160 -15.25 23.38 -15.55
N LYS A 161 -14.01 22.92 -15.65
CA LYS A 161 -13.63 21.49 -15.68
C LYS A 161 -12.48 21.29 -14.71
N PHE A 162 -12.70 20.47 -13.69
CA PHE A 162 -11.69 20.19 -12.66
C PHE A 162 -10.76 19.05 -13.09
N ASN A 163 -9.45 19.29 -12.98
CA ASN A 163 -8.41 18.29 -12.80
C ASN A 163 -7.22 18.93 -12.04
N SER A 164 -6.35 18.11 -11.48
CA SER A 164 -5.22 18.55 -10.65
C SER A 164 -4.29 19.51 -11.41
N LEU A 165 -4.02 19.26 -12.69
CA LEU A 165 -3.14 20.12 -13.50
C LEU A 165 -3.75 21.52 -13.72
N ARG A 166 -5.06 21.60 -13.95
CA ARG A 166 -5.74 22.90 -14.12
C ARG A 166 -5.73 23.70 -12.84
N LEU A 167 -5.98 23.03 -11.69
CA LEU A 167 -5.91 23.68 -10.40
C LEU A 167 -4.48 24.18 -10.09
N GLN A 168 -3.46 23.38 -10.38
CA GLN A 168 -2.06 23.77 -10.21
C GLN A 168 -1.69 24.98 -11.06
N LYS A 169 -2.10 25.01 -12.34
CA LYS A 169 -1.88 26.17 -13.22
C LYS A 169 -2.63 27.41 -12.74
N ALA A 170 -3.89 27.27 -12.32
CA ALA A 170 -4.65 28.38 -11.76
C ALA A 170 -4.00 28.96 -10.51
N ALA A 171 -3.53 28.11 -9.60
CA ALA A 171 -2.79 28.51 -8.40
C ALA A 171 -1.47 29.24 -8.74
N TYR A 172 -0.73 28.74 -9.74
CA TYR A 172 0.49 29.37 -10.23
C TYR A 172 0.22 30.78 -10.79
N PHE A 173 -0.75 30.92 -11.70
CA PHE A 173 -1.10 32.21 -12.28
C PHE A 173 -1.65 33.18 -11.24
N MET A 174 -2.42 32.70 -10.29
CA MET A 174 -2.89 33.53 -9.19
C MET A 174 -1.73 34.11 -8.38
N ASP A 175 -0.73 33.27 -8.01
CA ASP A 175 0.48 33.76 -7.34
C ASP A 175 1.32 34.70 -8.21
N LEU A 176 1.34 34.46 -9.53
CA LEU A 176 2.08 35.31 -10.46
C LEU A 176 1.51 36.74 -10.53
N PHE A 177 0.15 36.84 -10.57
CA PHE A 177 -0.55 38.13 -10.70
C PHE A 177 -0.98 38.76 -9.38
N SER A 178 -0.84 38.03 -8.25
CA SER A 178 -1.17 38.56 -6.93
C SER A 178 0.04 39.22 -6.27
N SER A 179 -0.20 40.27 -5.49
CA SER A 179 0.81 40.88 -4.64
C SER A 179 1.27 39.97 -3.47
N LYS A 180 0.45 38.97 -3.12
CA LYS A 180 0.72 37.98 -2.07
C LYS A 180 1.01 36.63 -2.69
N LYS A 181 1.99 35.90 -2.13
CA LYS A 181 2.31 34.52 -2.51
C LYS A 181 1.64 33.56 -1.54
N TYR A 182 0.80 32.67 -2.06
CA TYR A 182 0.04 31.69 -1.28
C TYR A 182 0.63 30.28 -1.39
N PHE A 183 1.45 30.02 -2.41
CA PHE A 183 1.97 28.69 -2.72
C PHE A 183 3.49 28.72 -2.88
N ARG A 184 4.09 27.55 -2.65
CA ARG A 184 5.50 27.31 -3.02
C ARG A 184 5.50 26.31 -4.17
N PHE A 185 5.92 26.76 -5.34
CA PHE A 185 6.13 25.90 -6.49
C PHE A 185 7.61 25.52 -6.56
N VAL A 186 7.87 24.21 -6.74
CA VAL A 186 9.22 23.63 -6.86
C VAL A 186 9.37 23.12 -8.28
#